data_bc77b18ca0452a6636ede81f6fbd5e32
#
_entry.id   bc77b18ca0452a6636ede81f6fbd5e32
#
_cell.length_a   1.000
_cell.length_b   1.000
_cell.length_c   1.000
_cell.angle_alpha   90.00
_cell.angle_beta   90.00
_cell.angle_gamma   90.00
#
_symmetry.space_group_name_H-M   'P 1'
#
loop_
_entity.id
_entity.type
_entity.pdbx_description
1 polymer ?
#
loop_
_entity_poly.entity_id
_entity_poly.type
_entity_poly.pdbx_seq_one_letter_code
_entity_poly.pdbx_strand_id
1 'polypeptide(L)'
;MAMREILPDLFLFEDSCHVYVIRRGDRAIAIDFGSGRVLKELRSIGVSGLDWILHTHHHRDQCEGDKLALKTGAKLGVPEWEAHYFLEAEHFWGRRSIFHLYNMRTNYFTLRESVPVARILQDYTTFAWKDVTLEVCPAPGHTEGQIAFVWDRGGQKIAFVGDMIRDDGQVENFYDLQMGYGGWEGMHQTMGALNYLRTFSPSVLFPSHGGPVEHPEAAIEKLSAAMRAWLSFYGVGSQFPDLTKAQLDPVIPDVYFSKFSNANHYAILSKSGKAMFVDYGPNYSVGLVSGMLHADESNRFTPHSLPELRQLGMKSVDVAMPSHLHDDHITGFHYLQ
;
A
#
# COMPACT_ATOMS: atom_id res chain seq x y z
N MET A 1 -24.15 -4.75 -14.60
CA MET A 1 -23.24 -3.92 -15.43
C MET A 1 -22.38 -4.86 -16.25
N ALA A 2 -21.95 -4.48 -17.45
CA ALA A 2 -21.15 -5.34 -18.31
C ALA A 2 -19.65 -5.17 -17.99
N MET A 3 -18.88 -6.22 -18.18
CA MET A 3 -17.43 -6.18 -18.15
C MET A 3 -16.90 -5.30 -19.30
N ARG A 4 -16.01 -4.35 -19.01
CA ARG A 4 -15.45 -3.43 -20.01
C ARG A 4 -13.93 -3.61 -20.10
N GLU A 5 -13.41 -3.89 -21.27
CA GLU A 5 -11.97 -3.90 -21.50
C GLU A 5 -11.44 -2.46 -21.51
N ILE A 6 -10.48 -2.16 -20.63
CA ILE A 6 -9.88 -0.82 -20.46
C ILE A 6 -8.46 -0.76 -21.01
N LEU A 7 -7.76 -1.88 -21.03
CA LEU A 7 -6.49 -2.11 -21.70
C LEU A 7 -6.48 -3.57 -22.20
N PRO A 8 -5.65 -3.97 -23.15
CA PRO A 8 -5.59 -5.36 -23.61
C PRO A 8 -5.45 -6.34 -22.45
N ASP A 9 -6.41 -7.27 -22.33
CA ASP A 9 -6.51 -8.27 -21.24
C ASP A 9 -6.67 -7.71 -19.82
N LEU A 10 -7.01 -6.43 -19.68
CA LEU A 10 -7.40 -5.80 -18.42
C LEU A 10 -8.82 -5.28 -18.52
N PHE A 11 -9.68 -5.78 -17.68
CA PHE A 11 -11.12 -5.46 -17.68
C PHE A 11 -11.52 -4.78 -16.38
N LEU A 12 -12.47 -3.86 -16.47
CA LEU A 12 -13.15 -3.22 -15.35
C LEU A 12 -14.58 -3.75 -15.25
N PHE A 13 -14.96 -4.10 -14.04
CA PHE A 13 -16.34 -4.36 -13.63
C PHE A 13 -16.72 -3.42 -12.49
N GLU A 14 -17.73 -2.59 -12.70
CA GLU A 14 -18.24 -1.68 -11.70
C GLU A 14 -19.23 -2.43 -10.76
N ASP A 15 -18.89 -2.56 -9.50
CA ASP A 15 -19.69 -3.22 -8.46
C ASP A 15 -19.89 -2.27 -7.26
N SER A 16 -19.80 -2.75 -6.02
CA SER A 16 -19.68 -1.93 -4.81
C SER A 16 -18.37 -1.13 -4.78
N CYS A 17 -17.35 -1.67 -5.41
CA CYS A 17 -16.12 -1.00 -5.82
C CYS A 17 -15.79 -1.38 -7.26
N HIS A 18 -14.75 -0.80 -7.83
CA HIS A 18 -14.20 -1.25 -9.11
C HIS A 18 -13.44 -2.56 -8.92
N VAL A 19 -13.81 -3.57 -9.70
CA VAL A 19 -13.10 -4.85 -9.76
C VAL A 19 -12.30 -4.87 -11.05
N TYR A 20 -10.98 -4.96 -10.94
CA TYR A 20 -10.10 -5.06 -12.11
C TYR A 20 -9.73 -6.51 -12.37
N VAL A 21 -10.03 -7.02 -13.56
CA VAL A 21 -9.78 -8.41 -13.93
C VAL A 21 -8.66 -8.50 -14.95
N ILE A 22 -7.57 -9.14 -14.59
CA ILE A 22 -6.43 -9.41 -15.47
C ILE A 22 -6.57 -10.82 -16.03
N ARG A 23 -6.77 -10.94 -17.34
CA ARG A 23 -6.99 -12.20 -18.05
C ARG A 23 -5.69 -12.76 -18.63
N ARG A 24 -5.51 -14.09 -18.55
CA ARG A 24 -4.50 -14.85 -19.30
C ARG A 24 -5.08 -16.17 -19.78
N GLY A 25 -5.46 -16.21 -21.05
CA GLY A 25 -6.22 -17.33 -21.62
C GLY A 25 -7.61 -17.40 -21.01
N ASP A 26 -7.98 -18.58 -20.52
CA ASP A 26 -9.27 -18.82 -19.87
C ASP A 26 -9.26 -18.63 -18.35
N ARG A 27 -8.13 -18.16 -17.76
CA ARG A 27 -7.99 -17.88 -16.33
C ARG A 27 -7.72 -16.42 -16.08
N ALA A 28 -8.07 -15.95 -14.89
CA ALA A 28 -7.84 -14.57 -14.51
C ALA A 28 -7.50 -14.43 -13.02
N ILE A 29 -6.97 -13.25 -12.67
CA ILE A 29 -6.90 -12.74 -11.30
C ILE A 29 -7.73 -11.47 -11.22
N ALA A 30 -8.23 -11.14 -10.04
CA ALA A 30 -8.93 -9.89 -9.77
C ALA A 30 -8.17 -9.05 -8.74
N ILE A 31 -8.18 -7.73 -8.92
CA ILE A 31 -7.81 -6.75 -7.90
C ILE A 31 -9.11 -6.22 -7.32
N ASP A 32 -9.28 -6.40 -6.02
CA ASP A 32 -10.53 -6.25 -5.28
C ASP A 32 -11.67 -7.10 -5.88
N PHE A 33 -12.79 -7.22 -5.18
CA PHE A 33 -13.80 -8.18 -5.63
C PHE A 33 -15.24 -7.71 -5.51
N GLY A 34 -15.48 -6.61 -4.82
CA GLY A 34 -16.81 -6.07 -4.67
C GLY A 34 -17.77 -7.02 -3.96
N SER A 35 -19.01 -7.01 -4.38
CA SER A 35 -20.02 -7.95 -3.90
C SER A 35 -19.94 -9.35 -4.54
N GLY A 36 -18.99 -9.56 -5.45
CA GLY A 36 -18.79 -10.83 -6.17
C GLY A 36 -19.68 -11.02 -7.41
N ARG A 37 -20.46 -9.99 -7.83
CA ARG A 37 -21.29 -10.05 -9.05
C ARG A 37 -20.46 -10.27 -10.31
N VAL A 38 -19.19 -9.90 -10.31
CA VAL A 38 -18.22 -10.10 -11.38
C VAL A 38 -18.13 -11.56 -11.84
N LEU A 39 -18.38 -12.54 -10.97
CA LEU A 39 -18.38 -13.97 -11.32
C LEU A 39 -19.36 -14.32 -12.45
N LYS A 40 -20.48 -13.60 -12.55
CA LYS A 40 -21.49 -13.84 -13.59
C LYS A 40 -21.02 -13.36 -14.96
N GLU A 41 -20.07 -12.43 -14.98
CA GLU A 41 -19.60 -11.77 -16.21
C GLU A 41 -18.28 -12.37 -16.75
N LEU A 42 -17.59 -13.23 -15.98
CA LEU A 42 -16.30 -13.81 -16.39
C LEU A 42 -16.37 -14.53 -17.74
N ARG A 43 -17.46 -15.25 -17.98
CA ARG A 43 -17.65 -16.00 -19.24
C ARG A 43 -17.80 -15.08 -20.45
N SER A 44 -18.33 -13.87 -20.29
CA SER A 44 -18.48 -12.91 -21.38
C SER A 44 -17.14 -12.45 -21.95
N ILE A 45 -16.08 -12.54 -21.15
CA ILE A 45 -14.70 -12.23 -21.54
C ILE A 45 -13.84 -13.48 -21.75
N GLY A 46 -14.46 -14.68 -21.88
CA GLY A 46 -13.76 -15.93 -22.13
C GLY A 46 -13.03 -16.53 -20.92
N VAL A 47 -13.33 -16.07 -19.70
CA VAL A 47 -12.72 -16.56 -18.46
C VAL A 47 -13.56 -17.66 -17.85
N SER A 48 -12.97 -18.82 -17.58
CA SER A 48 -13.60 -19.99 -16.94
C SER A 48 -13.62 -19.89 -15.41
N GLY A 49 -12.69 -19.12 -14.81
CA GLY A 49 -12.64 -18.90 -13.37
C GLY A 49 -11.45 -18.04 -12.94
N LEU A 50 -11.50 -17.59 -11.69
CA LEU A 50 -10.45 -16.83 -11.06
C LEU A 50 -9.46 -17.76 -10.34
N ASP A 51 -8.16 -17.46 -10.45
CA ASP A 51 -7.11 -18.12 -9.67
C ASP A 51 -6.87 -17.38 -8.34
N TRP A 52 -6.88 -16.05 -8.41
CA TRP A 52 -6.63 -15.20 -7.26
C TRP A 52 -7.54 -13.97 -7.24
N ILE A 53 -7.81 -13.52 -6.02
CA ILE A 53 -8.28 -12.19 -5.70
C ILE A 53 -7.23 -11.56 -4.82
N LEU A 54 -6.77 -10.36 -5.18
CA LEU A 54 -5.78 -9.60 -4.44
C LEU A 54 -6.44 -8.33 -3.93
N HIS A 55 -6.53 -8.18 -2.62
CA HIS A 55 -7.16 -7.01 -2.02
C HIS A 55 -6.17 -5.87 -1.84
N THR A 56 -6.63 -4.66 -2.13
CA THR A 56 -5.89 -3.43 -1.82
C THR A 56 -6.02 -3.09 -0.34
N HIS A 57 -7.18 -3.31 0.26
CA HIS A 57 -7.47 -3.07 1.68
C HIS A 57 -8.71 -3.85 2.14
N HIS A 58 -9.05 -3.73 3.43
CA HIS A 58 -10.05 -4.57 4.11
C HIS A 58 -11.48 -4.08 4.06
N HIS A 59 -11.79 -2.93 3.45
CA HIS A 59 -13.15 -2.42 3.44
C HIS A 59 -14.12 -3.40 2.80
N ARG A 60 -15.33 -3.43 3.35
CA ARG A 60 -16.32 -4.46 2.99
C ARG A 60 -16.74 -4.40 1.53
N ASP A 61 -16.83 -3.21 0.97
CA ASP A 61 -17.18 -3.00 -0.42
C ASP A 61 -16.14 -3.55 -1.41
N GLN A 62 -14.88 -3.75 -0.97
CA GLN A 62 -13.85 -4.45 -1.73
C GLN A 62 -13.91 -5.97 -1.58
N CYS A 63 -14.40 -6.50 -0.45
CA CYS A 63 -14.22 -7.91 -0.08
C CYS A 63 -15.50 -8.67 0.31
N GLU A 64 -16.69 -8.06 0.25
CA GLU A 64 -17.95 -8.70 0.65
C GLU A 64 -18.23 -10.00 -0.13
N GLY A 65 -17.79 -10.07 -1.39
CA GLY A 65 -17.98 -11.23 -2.27
C GLY A 65 -17.03 -12.40 -2.05
N ASP A 66 -16.03 -12.30 -1.18
CA ASP A 66 -14.94 -13.28 -1.03
C ASP A 66 -15.42 -14.71 -0.79
N LYS A 67 -16.42 -14.89 0.06
CA LYS A 67 -17.00 -16.22 0.30
C LYS A 67 -17.59 -16.86 -0.96
N LEU A 68 -18.07 -16.06 -1.91
CA LEU A 68 -18.57 -16.57 -3.19
C LEU A 68 -17.40 -17.01 -4.08
N ALA A 69 -16.31 -16.25 -4.10
CA ALA A 69 -15.12 -16.58 -4.86
C ALA A 69 -14.43 -17.85 -4.35
N LEU A 70 -14.28 -17.99 -3.05
CA LEU A 70 -13.70 -19.17 -2.41
C LEU A 70 -14.44 -20.47 -2.77
N LYS A 71 -15.77 -20.40 -2.92
CA LYS A 71 -16.57 -21.56 -3.40
C LYS A 71 -16.24 -21.97 -4.83
N THR A 72 -15.67 -21.08 -5.64
CA THR A 72 -15.22 -21.39 -7.01
C THR A 72 -13.79 -21.90 -7.10
N GLY A 73 -13.07 -21.94 -5.97
CA GLY A 73 -11.69 -22.36 -5.88
C GLY A 73 -10.67 -21.22 -6.04
N ALA A 74 -11.12 -19.97 -6.10
CA ALA A 74 -10.22 -18.80 -6.09
C ALA A 74 -9.49 -18.71 -4.73
N LYS A 75 -8.28 -18.14 -4.75
CA LYS A 75 -7.45 -17.91 -3.57
C LYS A 75 -7.44 -16.43 -3.23
N LEU A 76 -7.32 -16.08 -1.94
CA LEU A 76 -7.23 -14.69 -1.50
C LEU A 76 -5.79 -14.33 -1.13
N GLY A 77 -5.33 -13.17 -1.63
CA GLY A 77 -4.15 -12.46 -1.19
C GLY A 77 -4.57 -11.14 -0.54
N VAL A 78 -4.10 -10.87 0.69
CA VAL A 78 -4.51 -9.73 1.48
C VAL A 78 -3.30 -8.97 2.03
N PRO A 79 -3.40 -7.64 2.27
CA PRO A 79 -2.33 -6.86 2.85
C PRO A 79 -1.87 -7.40 4.21
N GLU A 80 -0.57 -7.42 4.46
CA GLU A 80 0.01 -7.92 5.72
C GLU A 80 -0.58 -7.20 6.94
N TRP A 81 -0.62 -5.88 6.92
CA TRP A 81 -1.08 -5.06 8.03
C TRP A 81 -2.59 -5.16 8.31
N GLU A 82 -3.35 -5.68 7.35
CA GLU A 82 -4.82 -5.84 7.45
C GLU A 82 -5.27 -7.31 7.50
N ALA A 83 -4.33 -8.25 7.48
CA ALA A 83 -4.65 -9.68 7.43
C ALA A 83 -5.58 -10.14 8.55
N HIS A 84 -5.46 -9.54 9.73
CA HIS A 84 -6.31 -9.86 10.90
C HIS A 84 -7.78 -9.51 10.68
N TYR A 85 -8.12 -8.51 9.85
CA TYR A 85 -9.51 -8.19 9.50
C TYR A 85 -10.17 -9.25 8.62
N PHE A 86 -9.36 -10.03 7.89
CA PHE A 86 -9.83 -11.16 7.09
C PHE A 86 -9.82 -12.46 7.88
N LEU A 87 -8.77 -12.72 8.66
CA LEU A 87 -8.55 -13.97 9.37
C LEU A 87 -9.30 -14.06 10.68
N GLU A 88 -9.55 -12.93 11.33
CA GLU A 88 -10.08 -12.84 12.70
C GLU A 88 -11.23 -11.81 12.81
N ALA A 89 -12.08 -11.73 11.77
CA ALA A 89 -13.16 -10.74 11.72
C ALA A 89 -14.09 -10.83 12.93
N GLU A 90 -14.47 -12.03 13.37
CA GLU A 90 -15.33 -12.23 14.54
C GLU A 90 -14.67 -11.76 15.83
N HIS A 91 -13.36 -11.97 15.95
CA HIS A 91 -12.58 -11.51 17.11
C HIS A 91 -12.54 -9.97 17.14
N PHE A 92 -12.29 -9.35 15.99
CA PHE A 92 -12.34 -7.89 15.84
C PHE A 92 -13.71 -7.35 16.32
N TRP A 93 -14.82 -7.87 15.80
CA TRP A 93 -16.15 -7.42 16.17
C TRP A 93 -16.51 -7.70 17.62
N GLY A 94 -16.08 -8.85 18.18
CA GLY A 94 -16.33 -9.22 19.56
C GLY A 94 -15.64 -8.32 20.59
N ARG A 95 -14.50 -7.70 20.20
CA ARG A 95 -13.77 -6.76 21.06
C ARG A 95 -14.11 -5.30 20.80
N ARG A 96 -14.86 -5.01 19.75
CA ARG A 96 -15.13 -3.64 19.34
C ARG A 96 -16.04 -2.93 20.34
N SER A 97 -15.55 -1.83 20.90
CA SER A 97 -16.39 -0.93 21.69
C SER A 97 -17.10 0.05 20.76
N ILE A 98 -18.42 0.02 20.74
CA ILE A 98 -19.22 0.95 19.94
C ILE A 98 -19.15 2.41 20.42
N PHE A 99 -18.52 2.65 21.58
CA PHE A 99 -18.38 3.99 22.16
C PHE A 99 -17.09 4.71 21.72
N HIS A 100 -16.14 4.03 21.09
CA HIS A 100 -14.92 4.62 20.57
C HIS A 100 -15.09 5.13 19.13
N LEU A 101 -15.96 6.11 18.96
CA LEU A 101 -16.36 6.57 17.63
C LEU A 101 -15.37 7.54 16.98
N TYR A 102 -14.48 8.16 17.76
CA TYR A 102 -13.66 9.24 17.22
C TYR A 102 -12.47 8.81 16.41
N ASN A 103 -11.84 7.71 16.78
CA ASN A 103 -10.49 7.39 16.30
C ASN A 103 -10.36 6.13 15.44
N MET A 104 -11.45 5.46 15.04
CA MET A 104 -11.34 4.17 14.39
C MET A 104 -12.48 3.92 13.40
N ARG A 105 -12.82 4.90 12.59
CA ARG A 105 -13.99 4.83 11.70
C ARG A 105 -13.81 3.85 10.55
N THR A 106 -12.62 3.75 9.98
CA THR A 106 -12.32 2.85 8.88
C THR A 106 -12.63 1.40 9.21
N ASN A 107 -12.39 0.99 10.45
CA ASN A 107 -12.56 -0.39 10.89
C ASN A 107 -14.03 -0.83 10.99
N TYR A 108 -15.00 0.08 10.95
CA TYR A 108 -16.42 -0.28 10.92
C TYR A 108 -16.85 -0.96 9.63
N PHE A 109 -16.08 -0.82 8.59
CA PHE A 109 -16.41 -1.31 7.25
C PHE A 109 -15.74 -2.63 6.90
N THR A 110 -15.12 -3.33 7.86
CA THR A 110 -14.49 -4.63 7.62
C THR A 110 -15.50 -5.77 7.43
N LEU A 111 -15.02 -6.94 7.04
CA LEU A 111 -15.80 -8.18 6.92
C LEU A 111 -16.49 -8.51 8.24
N ARG A 112 -17.67 -9.16 8.15
CA ARG A 112 -18.42 -9.62 9.31
C ARG A 112 -17.98 -10.99 9.81
N GLU A 113 -17.39 -11.78 8.96
CA GLU A 113 -16.99 -13.16 9.21
C GLU A 113 -15.65 -13.43 8.55
N SER A 114 -14.82 -14.17 9.24
CA SER A 114 -13.48 -14.56 8.78
C SER A 114 -13.52 -15.35 7.48
N VAL A 115 -12.48 -15.19 6.68
CA VAL A 115 -12.27 -15.92 5.44
C VAL A 115 -10.85 -16.49 5.39
N PRO A 116 -10.65 -17.68 4.80
CA PRO A 116 -9.31 -18.23 4.63
C PRO A 116 -8.48 -17.41 3.66
N VAL A 117 -7.29 -17.00 4.10
CA VAL A 117 -6.30 -16.27 3.32
C VAL A 117 -5.22 -17.23 2.85
N ALA A 118 -4.92 -17.21 1.55
CA ALA A 118 -3.92 -18.10 0.96
C ALA A 118 -2.53 -17.44 0.88
N ARG A 119 -2.47 -16.10 0.87
CA ARG A 119 -1.22 -15.36 0.83
C ARG A 119 -1.33 -14.03 1.55
N ILE A 120 -0.36 -13.75 2.41
CA ILE A 120 -0.12 -12.42 2.97
C ILE A 120 0.76 -11.66 1.97
N LEU A 121 0.33 -10.47 1.60
CA LEU A 121 1.01 -9.58 0.67
C LEU A 121 1.82 -8.56 1.46
N GLN A 122 3.12 -8.75 1.47
CA GLN A 122 4.06 -7.90 2.20
C GLN A 122 4.46 -6.70 1.34
N ASP A 123 4.64 -5.55 1.99
CA ASP A 123 5.19 -4.37 1.36
C ASP A 123 6.55 -4.66 0.71
N TYR A 124 6.86 -3.98 -0.40
CA TYR A 124 8.12 -4.08 -1.13
C TYR A 124 8.44 -5.47 -1.70
N THR A 125 7.44 -6.34 -1.79
CA THR A 125 7.56 -7.64 -2.44
C THR A 125 6.83 -7.65 -3.79
N THR A 126 6.87 -8.80 -4.47
CA THR A 126 6.14 -9.01 -5.71
C THR A 126 5.13 -10.13 -5.59
N PHE A 127 4.01 -9.98 -6.29
CA PHE A 127 3.07 -11.07 -6.55
C PHE A 127 3.22 -11.50 -8.01
N ALA A 128 3.55 -12.77 -8.22
CA ALA A 128 3.69 -13.35 -9.57
C ALA A 128 2.57 -14.35 -9.86
N TRP A 129 1.95 -14.21 -11.03
CA TRP A 129 0.97 -15.16 -11.56
C TRP A 129 1.12 -15.24 -13.08
N LYS A 130 1.44 -16.43 -13.60
CA LYS A 130 1.81 -16.63 -15.00
C LYS A 130 2.91 -15.62 -15.43
N ASP A 131 2.65 -14.82 -16.45
CA ASP A 131 3.52 -13.75 -16.94
C ASP A 131 3.23 -12.36 -16.32
N VAL A 132 2.32 -12.30 -15.34
CA VAL A 132 1.98 -11.07 -14.62
C VAL A 132 2.78 -11.01 -13.33
N THR A 133 3.53 -9.93 -13.15
CA THR A 133 4.22 -9.60 -11.90
C THR A 133 3.73 -8.23 -11.43
N LEU A 134 3.23 -8.18 -10.21
CA LEU A 134 2.73 -6.97 -9.56
C LEU A 134 3.67 -6.63 -8.41
N GLU A 135 4.21 -5.42 -8.39
CA GLU A 135 4.89 -4.87 -7.22
C GLU A 135 3.86 -4.56 -6.14
N VAL A 136 4.09 -5.00 -4.91
CA VAL A 136 3.26 -4.70 -3.75
C VAL A 136 3.84 -3.47 -3.06
N CYS A 137 3.12 -2.36 -3.14
CA CYS A 137 3.58 -1.07 -2.66
C CYS A 137 2.80 -0.64 -1.40
N PRO A 138 3.46 -0.15 -0.35
CA PRO A 138 2.77 0.46 0.77
C PRO A 138 1.95 1.66 0.30
N ALA A 139 0.68 1.69 0.68
CA ALA A 139 -0.25 2.77 0.34
C ALA A 139 -1.15 3.17 1.52
N PRO A 140 -0.58 3.32 2.75
CA PRO A 140 -1.38 3.69 3.91
C PRO A 140 -1.98 5.08 3.76
N GLY A 141 -3.07 5.31 4.50
CA GLY A 141 -3.74 6.62 4.59
C GLY A 141 -5.24 6.50 4.58
N HIS A 142 -5.81 5.91 3.53
CA HIS A 142 -7.24 5.58 3.48
C HIS A 142 -7.58 4.52 4.53
N THR A 143 -6.78 3.47 4.59
CA THR A 143 -6.69 2.55 5.74
C THR A 143 -5.22 2.43 6.18
N GLU A 144 -5.00 1.89 7.39
CA GLU A 144 -3.65 1.74 7.96
C GLU A 144 -2.78 0.81 7.14
N GLY A 145 -3.36 -0.26 6.63
CA GLY A 145 -2.65 -1.33 5.95
C GLY A 145 -2.83 -1.37 4.44
N GLN A 146 -3.53 -0.41 3.83
CA GLN A 146 -3.75 -0.40 2.38
C GLN A 146 -2.44 -0.56 1.62
N ILE A 147 -2.50 -1.32 0.54
CA ILE A 147 -1.43 -1.47 -0.46
C ILE A 147 -1.91 -1.03 -1.84
N ALA A 148 -0.96 -0.71 -2.70
CA ALA A 148 -1.19 -0.54 -4.12
C ALA A 148 -0.41 -1.60 -4.91
N PHE A 149 -0.88 -1.90 -6.13
CA PHE A 149 -0.18 -2.80 -7.03
C PHE A 149 0.32 -2.02 -8.24
N VAL A 150 1.62 -2.09 -8.52
CA VAL A 150 2.20 -1.55 -9.74
C VAL A 150 2.50 -2.68 -10.70
N TRP A 151 2.03 -2.53 -11.94
CA TRP A 151 2.23 -3.50 -13.01
C TRP A 151 2.99 -2.87 -14.17
N ASP A 152 4.18 -3.41 -14.46
CA ASP A 152 4.93 -3.07 -15.67
C ASP A 152 4.42 -3.94 -16.85
N ARG A 153 3.88 -3.28 -17.85
CA ARG A 153 3.35 -3.90 -19.07
C ARG A 153 4.25 -3.64 -20.26
N GLY A 154 5.52 -4.06 -20.15
CA GLY A 154 6.49 -3.89 -21.22
C GLY A 154 7.01 -2.45 -21.34
N GLY A 155 7.30 -1.82 -20.20
CA GLY A 155 7.80 -0.46 -20.08
C GLY A 155 6.73 0.60 -19.80
N GLN A 156 5.44 0.25 -19.92
CA GLN A 156 4.35 1.10 -19.47
C GLN A 156 3.86 0.62 -18.10
N LYS A 157 4.13 1.38 -17.07
CA LYS A 157 3.65 1.08 -15.72
C LYS A 157 2.27 1.65 -15.49
N ILE A 158 1.41 0.83 -14.90
CA ILE A 158 0.08 1.22 -14.40
C ILE A 158 -0.01 0.83 -12.93
N ALA A 159 -0.91 1.46 -12.18
CA ALA A 159 -1.08 1.13 -10.76
C ALA A 159 -2.56 1.00 -10.38
N PHE A 160 -2.88 -0.03 -9.58
CA PHE A 160 -4.15 -0.18 -8.87
C PHE A 160 -3.96 0.37 -7.46
N VAL A 161 -4.69 1.42 -7.12
CA VAL A 161 -4.34 2.28 -5.97
C VAL A 161 -5.37 2.25 -4.83
N GLY A 162 -6.34 1.32 -4.89
CA GLY A 162 -7.40 1.28 -3.89
C GLY A 162 -8.13 2.63 -3.82
N ASP A 163 -8.31 3.14 -2.62
CA ASP A 163 -9.00 4.42 -2.38
C ASP A 163 -8.06 5.58 -2.02
N MET A 164 -6.78 5.44 -2.37
CA MET A 164 -5.77 6.46 -2.08
C MET A 164 -5.99 7.77 -2.85
N ILE A 165 -6.38 7.67 -4.11
CA ILE A 165 -6.58 8.81 -5.02
C ILE A 165 -7.47 8.41 -6.18
N ARG A 166 -8.35 9.29 -6.64
CA ARG A 166 -9.23 9.09 -7.79
C ARG A 166 -9.38 10.34 -8.65
N ASP A 167 -9.94 10.18 -9.83
CA ASP A 167 -10.23 11.25 -10.79
C ASP A 167 -9.01 12.18 -11.03
N ASP A 168 -9.18 13.47 -10.88
CA ASP A 168 -8.14 14.48 -11.06
C ASP A 168 -7.45 14.90 -9.74
N GLY A 169 -7.32 13.99 -8.77
CA GLY A 169 -6.68 14.26 -7.48
C GLY A 169 -7.67 14.52 -6.35
N GLN A 170 -8.61 13.61 -6.18
CA GLN A 170 -9.58 13.58 -5.09
C GLN A 170 -9.37 12.33 -4.23
N VAL A 171 -9.83 12.35 -3.00
CA VAL A 171 -9.99 11.17 -2.14
C VAL A 171 -11.41 10.65 -2.24
N GLU A 172 -11.62 9.36 -2.00
CA GLU A 172 -12.96 8.78 -2.03
C GLU A 172 -13.80 9.28 -0.85
N ASN A 173 -13.28 9.12 0.35
CA ASN A 173 -13.99 9.52 1.56
C ASN A 173 -13.00 10.14 2.56
N PHE A 174 -13.32 11.34 3.01
CA PHE A 174 -12.49 12.07 3.95
C PHE A 174 -12.37 11.40 5.33
N TYR A 175 -13.43 10.70 5.76
CA TYR A 175 -13.42 9.99 7.04
C TYR A 175 -12.46 8.81 7.09
N ASP A 176 -12.19 8.20 5.95
CA ASP A 176 -11.35 7.02 5.83
C ASP A 176 -9.85 7.38 5.90
N LEU A 177 -9.51 8.67 5.82
CA LEU A 177 -8.14 9.15 6.02
C LEU A 177 -7.69 9.15 7.50
N GLN A 178 -8.35 8.38 8.34
CA GLN A 178 -7.99 8.20 9.75
C GLN A 178 -7.70 9.52 10.46
N MET A 179 -8.63 10.43 10.39
CA MET A 179 -8.53 11.66 11.16
C MET A 179 -8.78 11.33 12.63
N GLY A 180 -7.72 10.97 13.33
CA GLY A 180 -7.74 10.76 14.76
C GLY A 180 -7.95 12.06 15.54
N TYR A 181 -8.43 11.95 16.77
CA TYR A 181 -8.55 13.10 17.67
C TYR A 181 -7.13 13.52 18.12
N GLY A 182 -6.59 14.54 17.46
CA GLY A 182 -5.26 15.08 17.75
C GLY A 182 -4.16 14.67 16.75
N GLY A 183 -4.49 13.88 15.71
CA GLY A 183 -3.59 13.54 14.63
C GLY A 183 -4.24 13.67 13.26
N TRP A 184 -3.44 13.73 12.24
CA TRP A 184 -3.83 13.80 10.83
C TRP A 184 -3.10 12.70 10.06
N GLU A 185 -2.95 11.57 10.74
CA GLU A 185 -2.11 10.45 10.35
C GLU A 185 -2.41 9.99 8.93
N GLY A 186 -3.69 9.80 8.63
CA GLY A 186 -4.09 9.33 7.31
C GLY A 186 -3.69 10.28 6.18
N MET A 187 -3.72 11.60 6.40
CA MET A 187 -3.27 12.57 5.39
C MET A 187 -1.76 12.51 5.19
N HIS A 188 -0.99 12.42 6.28
CA HIS A 188 0.46 12.30 6.21
C HIS A 188 0.87 11.02 5.49
N GLN A 189 0.24 9.90 5.85
CA GLN A 189 0.50 8.60 5.25
C GLN A 189 0.11 8.59 3.77
N THR A 190 -1.05 9.16 3.40
CA THR A 190 -1.45 9.29 1.99
C THR A 190 -0.44 10.10 1.19
N MET A 191 0.05 11.24 1.71
CA MET A 191 1.08 12.02 1.03
C MET A 191 2.38 11.22 0.85
N GLY A 192 2.76 10.43 1.86
CA GLY A 192 3.88 9.51 1.78
C GLY A 192 3.70 8.44 0.72
N ALA A 193 2.53 7.80 0.71
CA ALA A 193 2.17 6.78 -0.26
C ALA A 193 2.16 7.32 -1.71
N LEU A 194 1.57 8.50 -1.91
CA LEU A 194 1.56 9.18 -3.20
C LEU A 194 2.98 9.51 -3.68
N ASN A 195 3.82 10.00 -2.76
CA ASN A 195 5.20 10.33 -3.06
C ASN A 195 6.02 9.07 -3.41
N TYR A 196 5.80 7.96 -2.70
CA TYR A 196 6.41 6.68 -3.04
C TYR A 196 5.92 6.16 -4.39
N LEU A 197 4.63 6.24 -4.70
CA LEU A 197 4.06 5.81 -5.97
C LEU A 197 4.67 6.56 -7.17
N ARG A 198 5.00 7.86 -7.01
CA ARG A 198 5.69 8.66 -8.03
C ARG A 198 7.02 8.08 -8.47
N THR A 199 7.74 7.37 -7.59
CA THR A 199 9.03 6.74 -7.93
C THR A 199 8.92 5.73 -9.06
N PHE A 200 7.73 5.14 -9.25
CA PHE A 200 7.45 4.20 -10.35
C PHE A 200 7.09 4.89 -11.67
N SER A 201 6.74 6.19 -11.65
CA SER A 201 6.30 6.97 -12.81
C SER A 201 5.14 6.28 -13.55
N PRO A 202 4.03 5.91 -12.89
CA PRO A 202 2.91 5.24 -13.55
C PRO A 202 2.25 6.16 -14.57
N SER A 203 1.82 5.60 -15.70
CA SER A 203 1.14 6.34 -16.79
C SER A 203 -0.35 6.56 -16.51
N VAL A 204 -0.95 5.72 -15.67
CA VAL A 204 -2.35 5.80 -15.24
C VAL A 204 -2.52 5.11 -13.89
N LEU A 205 -3.43 5.64 -13.05
CA LEU A 205 -3.84 4.98 -11.82
C LEU A 205 -5.29 4.52 -11.94
N PHE A 206 -5.54 3.34 -11.42
CA PHE A 206 -6.87 2.70 -11.39
C PHE A 206 -7.35 2.61 -9.94
N PRO A 207 -8.24 3.52 -9.50
CA PRO A 207 -8.78 3.52 -8.14
C PRO A 207 -9.94 2.54 -7.98
N SER A 208 -10.26 2.18 -6.73
CA SER A 208 -11.42 1.35 -6.43
C SER A 208 -12.75 2.11 -6.55
N HIS A 209 -12.73 3.44 -6.54
CA HIS A 209 -13.88 4.31 -6.76
C HIS A 209 -13.53 5.50 -7.65
N GLY A 210 -14.56 6.07 -8.30
CA GLY A 210 -14.38 7.24 -9.18
C GLY A 210 -13.73 6.90 -10.52
N GLY A 211 -13.24 7.91 -11.22
CA GLY A 211 -12.60 7.76 -12.53
C GLY A 211 -11.12 7.40 -12.44
N PRO A 212 -10.54 6.85 -13.49
CA PRO A 212 -9.11 6.63 -13.58
C PRO A 212 -8.35 7.97 -13.54
N VAL A 213 -7.14 7.93 -12.99
CA VAL A 213 -6.23 9.08 -12.94
C VAL A 213 -5.32 9.02 -14.16
N GLU A 214 -5.70 9.74 -15.23
CA GLU A 214 -4.98 9.71 -16.51
C GLU A 214 -3.69 10.55 -16.51
N HIS A 215 -3.58 11.51 -15.57
CA HIS A 215 -2.42 12.36 -15.39
C HIS A 215 -1.89 12.26 -13.95
N PRO A 216 -1.25 11.13 -13.57
CA PRO A 216 -0.89 10.83 -12.18
C PRO A 216 -0.09 11.93 -11.49
N GLU A 217 0.95 12.46 -12.14
CA GLU A 217 1.81 13.47 -11.55
C GLU A 217 1.04 14.74 -11.16
N ALA A 218 0.21 15.25 -12.07
CA ALA A 218 -0.60 16.45 -11.81
C ALA A 218 -1.67 16.21 -10.74
N ALA A 219 -2.32 15.04 -10.76
CA ALA A 219 -3.34 14.68 -9.79
C ALA A 219 -2.74 14.49 -8.38
N ILE A 220 -1.59 13.84 -8.28
CA ILE A 220 -0.85 13.65 -7.02
C ILE A 220 -0.43 15.01 -6.44
N GLU A 221 0.13 15.89 -7.26
CA GLU A 221 0.53 17.21 -6.80
C GLU A 221 -0.67 18.04 -6.31
N LYS A 222 -1.79 18.01 -7.05
CA LYS A 222 -3.03 18.69 -6.67
C LYS A 222 -3.55 18.18 -5.32
N LEU A 223 -3.65 16.85 -5.14
CA LEU A 223 -4.11 16.25 -3.90
C LEU A 223 -3.17 16.56 -2.73
N SER A 224 -1.87 16.42 -2.94
CA SER A 224 -0.85 16.72 -1.93
C SER A 224 -0.88 18.19 -1.51
N ALA A 225 -1.07 19.10 -2.47
CA ALA A 225 -1.22 20.54 -2.17
C ALA A 225 -2.47 20.83 -1.33
N ALA A 226 -3.60 20.20 -1.65
CA ALA A 226 -4.83 20.31 -0.87
C ALA A 226 -4.65 19.80 0.56
N MET A 227 -4.01 18.64 0.73
CA MET A 227 -3.72 18.07 2.05
C MET A 227 -2.76 18.97 2.85
N ARG A 228 -1.69 19.50 2.24
CA ARG A 228 -0.78 20.45 2.89
C ARG A 228 -1.51 21.72 3.33
N ALA A 229 -2.39 22.27 2.49
CA ALA A 229 -3.17 23.46 2.84
C ALA A 229 -4.10 23.18 4.03
N TRP A 230 -4.74 22.02 4.05
CA TRP A 230 -5.59 21.60 5.17
C TRP A 230 -4.78 21.45 6.47
N LEU A 231 -3.65 20.75 6.44
CA LEU A 231 -2.79 20.56 7.61
C LEU A 231 -2.28 21.91 8.13
N SER A 232 -1.86 22.79 7.23
CA SER A 232 -1.41 24.15 7.58
C SER A 232 -2.51 24.97 8.26
N PHE A 233 -3.76 24.84 7.80
CA PHE A 233 -4.90 25.52 8.44
C PHE A 233 -5.07 25.13 9.90
N TYR A 234 -4.76 23.89 10.25
CA TYR A 234 -4.79 23.38 11.63
C TYR A 234 -3.46 23.54 12.38
N GLY A 235 -2.46 24.21 11.80
CA GLY A 235 -1.15 24.41 12.41
C GLY A 235 -0.30 23.13 12.48
N VAL A 236 -0.62 22.13 11.68
CA VAL A 236 0.11 20.87 11.62
C VAL A 236 1.17 20.95 10.52
N GLY A 237 2.43 20.61 10.84
CA GLY A 237 3.51 20.51 9.87
C GLY A 237 3.29 19.35 8.90
N SER A 238 3.74 19.52 7.65
CA SER A 238 3.61 18.50 6.61
C SER A 238 4.91 18.41 5.80
N GLN A 239 5.97 17.89 6.42
CA GLN A 239 7.22 17.64 5.70
C GLN A 239 7.36 16.16 5.43
N PHE A 240 7.33 15.78 4.17
CA PHE A 240 7.65 14.43 3.72
C PHE A 240 8.77 14.53 2.69
N PRO A 241 9.84 13.73 2.79
CA PRO A 241 10.90 13.73 1.80
C PRO A 241 10.39 13.41 0.39
N ASP A 242 10.96 14.03 -0.61
CA ASP A 242 10.68 13.71 -2.01
C ASP A 242 11.36 12.38 -2.37
N LEU A 243 10.62 11.28 -2.28
CA LEU A 243 11.11 9.93 -2.54
C LEU A 243 11.45 9.67 -4.03
N THR A 244 11.14 10.60 -4.94
CA THR A 244 11.60 10.50 -6.33
C THR A 244 13.09 10.82 -6.50
N LYS A 245 13.70 11.41 -5.46
CA LYS A 245 15.13 11.75 -5.41
C LYS A 245 15.89 10.73 -4.60
N ALA A 246 17.19 10.65 -4.85
CA ALA A 246 18.10 9.83 -4.05
C ALA A 246 17.97 10.17 -2.56
N GLN A 247 17.78 9.16 -1.73
CA GLN A 247 17.59 9.28 -0.28
C GLN A 247 18.88 8.98 0.50
N LEU A 248 19.89 8.45 -0.17
CA LEU A 248 21.16 8.10 0.43
C LEU A 248 22.24 9.09 0.02
N ASP A 249 22.98 9.58 1.00
CA ASP A 249 24.22 10.34 0.78
C ASP A 249 25.43 9.47 1.06
N PRO A 250 26.41 9.41 0.17
CA PRO A 250 27.72 8.79 0.48
C PRO A 250 28.44 9.65 1.51
N VAL A 251 28.86 9.05 2.62
CA VAL A 251 29.64 9.71 3.67
C VAL A 251 31.15 9.55 3.40
N ILE A 252 31.54 8.32 3.13
CA ILE A 252 32.87 7.90 2.67
C ILE A 252 32.65 6.71 1.72
N PRO A 253 33.67 6.23 0.98
CA PRO A 253 33.51 5.05 0.13
C PRO A 253 32.84 3.89 0.90
N ASP A 254 31.81 3.31 0.26
CA ASP A 254 31.04 2.17 0.75
C ASP A 254 30.20 2.41 2.04
N VAL A 255 30.09 3.66 2.50
CA VAL A 255 29.25 4.06 3.65
C VAL A 255 28.24 5.11 3.24
N TYR A 256 26.98 4.78 3.44
CA TYR A 256 25.84 5.61 3.03
C TYR A 256 25.01 6.02 4.24
N PHE A 257 24.57 7.26 4.24
CA PHE A 257 23.68 7.84 5.25
C PHE A 257 22.28 8.03 4.66
N SER A 258 21.24 7.69 5.39
CA SER A 258 19.87 7.93 4.94
C SER A 258 19.37 9.29 5.35
N LYS A 259 18.74 9.99 4.39
CA LYS A 259 18.01 11.24 4.62
C LYS A 259 16.60 11.00 5.17
N PHE A 260 16.11 9.78 5.08
CA PHE A 260 14.76 9.41 5.50
C PHE A 260 14.80 8.69 6.85
N SER A 261 15.15 9.42 7.89
CA SER A 261 15.09 8.92 9.26
C SER A 261 15.24 10.09 10.24
N ASN A 262 14.61 10.01 11.38
CA ASN A 262 14.87 10.94 12.48
C ASN A 262 16.22 10.66 13.14
N ALA A 263 16.50 9.37 13.36
CA ALA A 263 17.82 8.96 13.76
C ALA A 263 18.74 8.86 12.55
N ASN A 264 19.99 9.21 12.72
CA ASN A 264 20.98 8.97 11.68
C ASN A 264 21.18 7.47 11.52
N HIS A 265 20.84 6.93 10.36
CA HIS A 265 21.15 5.55 10.08
C HIS A 265 22.12 5.41 8.89
N TYR A 266 23.00 4.41 8.99
CA TYR A 266 24.06 4.18 8.04
C TYR A 266 23.99 2.76 7.48
N ALA A 267 24.23 2.64 6.17
CA ALA A 267 24.48 1.37 5.51
C ALA A 267 25.93 1.29 5.08
N ILE A 268 26.62 0.24 5.47
CA ILE A 268 28.02 -0.04 5.14
C ILE A 268 28.02 -1.24 4.17
N LEU A 269 28.50 -1.05 2.96
CA LEU A 269 28.55 -2.09 1.94
C LEU A 269 29.95 -2.69 1.83
N SER A 270 30.02 -4.02 1.81
CA SER A 270 31.26 -4.72 1.47
C SER A 270 31.38 -4.88 -0.04
N LYS A 271 32.60 -5.11 -0.53
CA LYS A 271 32.86 -5.44 -1.95
C LYS A 271 32.16 -6.71 -2.43
N SER A 272 31.76 -7.59 -1.54
CA SER A 272 30.99 -8.82 -1.86
C SER A 272 29.48 -8.57 -1.98
N GLY A 273 29.01 -7.40 -1.59
CA GLY A 273 27.60 -7.03 -1.57
C GLY A 273 26.88 -7.33 -0.24
N LYS A 274 27.63 -7.68 0.81
CA LYS A 274 27.09 -7.82 2.16
C LYS A 274 26.97 -6.44 2.79
N ALA A 275 25.86 -6.18 3.48
CA ALA A 275 25.60 -4.93 4.17
C ALA A 275 25.60 -5.08 5.70
N MET A 276 26.06 -4.05 6.38
CA MET A 276 25.85 -3.82 7.79
C MET A 276 25.07 -2.52 7.95
N PHE A 277 24.01 -2.56 8.75
CA PHE A 277 23.26 -1.37 9.12
C PHE A 277 23.61 -0.95 10.56
N VAL A 278 23.80 0.34 10.76
CA VAL A 278 23.85 0.97 12.08
C VAL A 278 22.62 1.85 12.20
N ASP A 279 21.73 1.47 13.13
CA ASP A 279 20.39 1.99 13.29
C ASP A 279 19.54 1.82 12.02
N TYR A 280 18.24 1.67 12.15
CA TYR A 280 17.31 1.63 11.01
C TYR A 280 15.89 1.86 11.53
N GLY A 281 15.36 3.04 11.31
CA GLY A 281 14.07 3.45 11.82
C GLY A 281 13.38 4.52 10.98
N PRO A 282 12.19 4.96 11.38
CA PRO A 282 11.31 5.82 10.59
C PRO A 282 11.68 7.29 10.66
N ASN A 283 10.98 8.07 9.87
CA ASN A 283 10.92 9.51 9.97
C ASN A 283 9.60 9.94 10.62
N TYR A 284 9.65 10.31 11.90
CA TYR A 284 8.48 10.75 12.66
C TYR A 284 7.97 12.15 12.29
N SER A 285 8.67 12.91 11.44
CA SER A 285 8.13 14.19 10.96
C SER A 285 6.84 14.00 10.15
N VAL A 286 6.55 12.76 9.78
CA VAL A 286 5.31 12.31 9.17
C VAL A 286 4.38 11.77 10.27
N GLY A 287 3.87 12.64 11.15
CA GLY A 287 2.94 12.26 12.21
C GLY A 287 3.60 11.80 13.51
N LEU A 288 4.23 12.74 14.23
CA LEU A 288 4.94 12.43 15.49
C LEU A 288 4.09 11.66 16.50
N VAL A 289 2.81 11.95 16.60
CA VAL A 289 1.89 11.27 17.53
C VAL A 289 1.54 9.87 17.01
N SER A 290 1.34 9.73 15.71
CA SER A 290 1.10 8.43 15.06
C SER A 290 2.31 7.51 15.20
N GLY A 291 3.51 8.03 14.95
CA GLY A 291 4.75 7.27 15.11
C GLY A 291 4.98 6.70 16.51
N MET A 292 4.50 7.37 17.55
CA MET A 292 4.59 6.88 18.93
C MET A 292 3.52 5.84 19.30
N LEU A 293 2.35 5.89 18.64
CA LEU A 293 1.21 5.00 18.94
C LEU A 293 1.10 3.83 17.96
N HIS A 294 1.63 4.01 16.75
CA HIS A 294 1.54 3.07 15.63
C HIS A 294 2.91 2.98 14.92
N ALA A 295 3.95 2.63 15.68
CA ALA A 295 5.33 2.59 15.19
C ALA A 295 5.50 1.71 13.94
N ASP A 296 4.78 0.60 13.89
CA ASP A 296 4.88 -0.36 12.79
C ASP A 296 4.36 0.25 11.47
N GLU A 297 3.24 0.95 11.51
CA GLU A 297 2.64 1.56 10.32
C GLU A 297 3.43 2.78 9.83
N SER A 298 3.98 3.59 10.72
CA SER A 298 4.81 4.74 10.36
C SER A 298 6.15 4.34 9.74
N ASN A 299 6.57 3.08 9.96
CA ASN A 299 7.78 2.52 9.37
C ASN A 299 7.65 2.06 7.92
N ARG A 300 6.45 1.99 7.35
CA ARG A 300 6.23 1.38 6.02
C ARG A 300 7.02 2.03 4.90
N PHE A 301 7.48 3.27 5.06
CA PHE A 301 8.33 3.95 4.08
C PHE A 301 9.83 3.86 4.37
N THR A 302 10.23 3.36 5.52
CA THR A 302 11.65 3.18 5.87
C THR A 302 12.39 2.32 4.84
N PRO A 303 11.81 1.20 4.32
CA PRO A 303 12.50 0.34 3.36
C PRO A 303 12.69 0.94 1.96
N HIS A 304 12.18 2.14 1.66
CA HIS A 304 12.32 2.76 0.34
C HIS A 304 13.79 2.95 -0.09
N SER A 305 14.72 3.05 0.86
CA SER A 305 16.17 3.13 0.59
C SER A 305 16.80 1.79 0.15
N LEU A 306 16.15 0.64 0.43
CA LEU A 306 16.70 -0.67 0.10
C LEU A 306 16.88 -0.91 -1.42
N PRO A 307 15.94 -0.52 -2.30
CA PRO A 307 16.14 -0.59 -3.73
C PRO A 307 17.35 0.22 -4.21
N GLU A 308 17.58 1.41 -3.65
CA GLU A 308 18.76 2.24 -3.97
C GLU A 308 20.06 1.55 -3.54
N LEU A 309 20.10 0.97 -2.33
CA LEU A 309 21.25 0.19 -1.86
C LEU A 309 21.51 -1.04 -2.72
N ARG A 310 20.46 -1.70 -3.21
CA ARG A 310 20.63 -2.84 -4.15
C ARG A 310 21.26 -2.40 -5.48
N GLN A 311 20.88 -1.23 -5.99
CA GLN A 311 21.52 -0.65 -7.18
C GLN A 311 23.01 -0.31 -6.95
N LEU A 312 23.37 0.05 -5.72
CA LEU A 312 24.75 0.29 -5.28
C LEU A 312 25.54 -1.01 -5.01
N GLY A 313 24.90 -2.18 -5.16
CA GLY A 313 25.55 -3.48 -5.05
C GLY A 313 25.22 -4.29 -3.81
N MET A 314 24.29 -3.86 -2.97
CA MET A 314 23.82 -4.67 -1.84
C MET A 314 23.11 -5.93 -2.33
N LYS A 315 23.49 -7.08 -1.80
CA LYS A 315 22.91 -8.39 -2.09
C LYS A 315 22.24 -9.01 -0.88
N SER A 316 22.80 -8.76 0.30
CA SER A 316 22.28 -9.27 1.58
C SER A 316 22.56 -8.29 2.70
N VAL A 317 21.74 -8.34 3.76
CA VAL A 317 22.04 -7.71 5.03
C VAL A 317 22.55 -8.78 5.97
N ASP A 318 23.80 -8.63 6.44
CA ASP A 318 24.44 -9.62 7.29
C ASP A 318 24.40 -9.20 8.77
N VAL A 319 24.39 -7.90 9.03
CA VAL A 319 24.40 -7.34 10.39
C VAL A 319 23.47 -6.13 10.46
N ALA A 320 22.64 -6.07 11.48
CA ALA A 320 21.92 -4.88 11.89
C ALA A 320 22.25 -4.61 13.37
N MET A 321 22.75 -3.43 13.67
CA MET A 321 23.24 -3.08 15.00
C MET A 321 22.63 -1.73 15.43
N PRO A 322 21.88 -1.69 16.54
CA PRO A 322 21.40 -0.43 17.08
C PRO A 322 22.51 0.26 17.89
N SER A 323 22.55 1.57 17.82
CA SER A 323 23.37 2.37 18.76
C SER A 323 22.75 2.36 20.14
N HIS A 324 21.42 2.36 20.22
CA HIS A 324 20.62 2.20 21.44
C HIS A 324 19.16 1.81 21.10
N LEU A 325 18.31 1.60 22.12
CA LEU A 325 16.99 0.96 21.99
C LEU A 325 15.82 1.94 21.84
N HIS A 326 16.00 3.14 21.33
CA HIS A 326 14.86 4.00 20.98
C HIS A 326 14.24 3.59 19.66
N ASP A 327 12.95 3.86 19.51
CA ASP A 327 12.11 3.39 18.40
C ASP A 327 12.65 3.82 17.04
N ASP A 328 13.09 5.08 16.93
CA ASP A 328 13.65 5.64 15.71
C ASP A 328 15.01 5.04 15.28
N HIS A 329 15.59 4.17 16.13
CA HIS A 329 16.82 3.45 15.83
C HIS A 329 16.62 1.98 15.46
N ILE A 330 15.51 1.35 15.88
CA ILE A 330 15.36 -0.12 15.81
C ILE A 330 14.12 -0.61 15.08
N THR A 331 13.05 0.18 14.98
CA THR A 331 11.75 -0.33 14.52
C THR A 331 11.72 -0.72 13.05
N GLY A 332 12.69 -0.31 12.24
CA GLY A 332 12.84 -0.75 10.86
C GLY A 332 13.58 -2.08 10.66
N PHE A 333 14.15 -2.68 11.70
CA PHE A 333 15.00 -3.86 11.55
C PHE A 333 14.28 -5.09 11.00
N HIS A 334 12.97 -5.22 11.22
CA HIS A 334 12.19 -6.31 10.66
C HIS A 334 12.13 -6.33 9.13
N TYR A 335 12.35 -5.17 8.47
CA TYR A 335 12.44 -5.09 7.02
C TYR A 335 13.79 -5.54 6.45
N LEU A 336 14.80 -5.75 7.30
CA LEU A 336 16.14 -6.17 6.90
C LEU A 336 16.34 -7.69 6.87
N GLN A 337 15.30 -8.45 7.16
CA GLN A 337 15.31 -9.93 7.21
C GLN A 337 15.30 -10.57 5.82
#